data_acb3436ec95f5b253447c54a5c3f571b
#
_entry.id   acb3436ec95f5b253447c54a5c3f571b
#
_cell.length_a   1.000
_cell.length_b   1.000
_cell.length_c   1.000
_cell.angle_alpha   90.00
_cell.angle_beta   90.00
_cell.angle_gamma   90.00
#
_symmetry.space_group_name_H-M   'P 1'
#
loop_
_entity.id
_entity.type
_entity.pdbx_description
1 polymer ?
#
loop_
_entity_poly.entity_id
_entity_poly.type
_entity_poly.pdbx_seq_one_letter_code
_entity_poly.pdbx_strand_id
1 'polypeptide(L)'
;MRIPALLAAILLTILSGCAIPAGSQIDEGGFGRPTMDNTMLMTGEVSPEYILGTRFAREVNPTINFAFDSAVLTAEAQATLRQQANWIRQFPELRFRVYGYTDNVGTKEYNYHLGLRRANAVVAYFSQLGISRSRLEAVVSYGKTRPLIPVPGPEIRNRRAVTEVVGWASGKPAPLNGKYAEVIFREYVDSGERPHPLTVDINTQVDPAGN
;
A
#
# COMPACT_ATOMS: atom_id res chain seq x y z
N MET A 1 -10.81 1.16 65.02
CA MET A 1 -9.50 0.89 64.41
C MET A 1 -9.71 0.21 63.04
N ARG A 2 -9.88 1.02 61.94
CA ARG A 2 -10.17 0.49 60.57
C ARG A 2 -9.30 1.18 59.46
N ILE A 3 -8.04 1.48 59.80
CA ILE A 3 -7.15 2.23 58.89
C ILE A 3 -6.22 1.35 58.01
N PRO A 4 -5.97 0.03 58.28
CA PRO A 4 -5.03 -0.71 57.44
C PRO A 4 -5.57 -1.18 56.09
N ALA A 5 -6.89 -1.22 55.86
CA ALA A 5 -7.47 -1.70 54.61
C ALA A 5 -7.37 -0.66 53.46
N LEU A 6 -7.40 0.62 53.78
CA LEU A 6 -7.33 1.70 52.79
C LEU A 6 -5.89 1.92 52.24
N LEU A 7 -4.88 1.69 53.08
CA LEU A 7 -3.48 1.76 52.69
C LEU A 7 -3.05 0.59 51.78
N ALA A 8 -3.62 -0.61 51.98
CA ALA A 8 -3.40 -1.77 51.13
C ALA A 8 -4.02 -1.61 49.72
N ALA A 9 -5.17 -0.96 49.63
CA ALA A 9 -5.82 -0.68 48.33
C ALA A 9 -5.08 0.35 47.50
N ILE A 10 -4.42 1.32 48.12
CA ILE A 10 -3.63 2.36 47.41
C ILE A 10 -2.29 1.77 46.92
N LEU A 11 -1.71 0.80 47.61
CA LEU A 11 -0.46 0.18 47.17
C LEU A 11 -0.67 -0.76 45.97
N LEU A 12 -1.86 -1.32 45.78
CA LEU A 12 -2.17 -2.22 44.66
C LEU A 12 -2.39 -1.48 43.33
N THR A 13 -2.71 -0.19 43.35
CA THR A 13 -2.97 0.60 42.12
C THR A 13 -1.68 1.15 41.48
N ILE A 14 -0.55 1.08 42.13
CA ILE A 14 0.73 1.62 41.63
C ILE A 14 1.50 0.58 40.76
N LEU A 15 1.09 -0.71 40.76
CA LEU A 15 1.75 -1.75 39.97
C LEU A 15 1.19 -1.97 38.54
N SER A 16 0.23 -1.17 38.10
CA SER A 16 -0.30 -1.26 36.72
C SER A 16 0.45 -0.39 35.70
N GLY A 17 1.61 0.09 36.02
CA GLY A 17 2.50 0.80 35.11
C GLY A 17 3.42 -0.16 34.36
N CYS A 18 3.32 -0.16 33.04
CA CYS A 18 4.16 -0.84 32.05
C CYS A 18 3.64 -2.16 31.53
N ALA A 19 2.48 -2.14 30.88
CA ALA A 19 2.05 -3.23 30.01
C ALA A 19 2.36 -2.94 28.51
N ILE A 20 3.44 -2.21 28.22
CA ILE A 20 3.98 -2.12 26.86
C ILE A 20 5.09 -3.16 26.80
N PRO A 21 4.95 -4.28 26.06
CA PRO A 21 6.02 -5.26 25.93
C PRO A 21 7.24 -4.55 25.33
N ALA A 22 8.42 -4.79 25.95
CA ALA A 22 9.69 -4.26 25.45
C ALA A 22 9.84 -4.66 23.97
N GLY A 23 10.04 -3.70 23.08
CA GLY A 23 10.14 -3.94 21.64
C GLY A 23 8.90 -3.59 20.82
N SER A 24 7.74 -3.32 21.41
CA SER A 24 6.52 -2.97 20.65
C SER A 24 6.59 -1.63 19.91
N GLN A 25 7.52 -0.76 20.27
CA GLN A 25 7.75 0.54 19.60
C GLN A 25 8.83 0.48 18.50
N ILE A 26 9.49 -0.66 18.30
CA ILE A 26 10.57 -0.78 17.32
C ILE A 26 10.03 -1.08 15.91
N ASP A 27 8.76 -1.45 15.77
CA ASP A 27 8.21 -2.00 14.53
C ASP A 27 7.39 -1.02 13.66
N GLU A 28 7.40 0.27 13.96
CA GLU A 28 6.76 1.26 13.07
C GLU A 28 7.59 1.59 11.83
N GLY A 29 8.80 1.10 11.71
CA GLY A 29 9.74 1.48 10.65
C GLY A 29 10.04 0.43 9.58
N GLY A 30 9.51 -0.78 9.66
CA GLY A 30 9.80 -1.82 8.66
C GLY A 30 11.22 -2.41 8.75
N PHE A 31 11.90 -2.25 9.90
CA PHE A 31 13.15 -2.94 10.18
C PHE A 31 12.92 -4.46 10.19
N GLY A 32 13.70 -5.20 9.41
CA GLY A 32 13.54 -6.66 9.28
C GLY A 32 12.49 -7.12 8.24
N ARG A 33 11.65 -6.24 7.71
CA ARG A 33 10.69 -6.60 6.65
C ARG A 33 11.33 -7.21 5.42
N PRO A 34 12.43 -6.67 4.87
CA PRO A 34 13.08 -7.29 3.70
C PRO A 34 13.53 -8.72 3.99
N THR A 35 14.01 -8.99 5.21
CA THR A 35 14.41 -10.33 5.63
C THR A 35 13.19 -11.24 5.83
N MET A 36 12.12 -10.73 6.42
CA MET A 36 10.87 -11.47 6.64
C MET A 36 10.17 -11.79 5.32
N ASP A 37 10.05 -10.80 4.43
CA ASP A 37 9.49 -10.97 3.09
C ASP A 37 10.31 -11.99 2.28
N ASN A 38 11.63 -11.96 2.38
CA ASN A 38 12.50 -12.96 1.74
C ASN A 38 12.33 -14.34 2.33
N THR A 39 12.20 -14.47 3.65
CA THR A 39 11.95 -15.75 4.32
C THR A 39 10.60 -16.33 3.88
N MET A 40 9.53 -15.54 3.88
CA MET A 40 8.20 -15.97 3.44
C MET A 40 8.17 -16.39 1.97
N LEU A 41 8.97 -15.74 1.13
CA LEU A 41 9.16 -16.14 -0.28
C LEU A 41 9.89 -17.47 -0.39
N MET A 42 10.96 -17.65 0.36
CA MET A 42 11.78 -18.88 0.32
C MET A 42 11.02 -20.08 0.88
N THR A 43 10.14 -19.85 1.86
CA THR A 43 9.25 -20.89 2.42
C THR A 43 8.02 -21.16 1.55
N GLY A 44 7.76 -20.31 0.55
CA GLY A 44 6.57 -20.41 -0.30
C GLY A 44 5.26 -19.98 0.38
N GLU A 45 5.33 -19.37 1.56
CA GLU A 45 4.16 -18.87 2.27
C GLU A 45 3.49 -17.69 1.55
N VAL A 46 4.29 -16.88 0.85
CA VAL A 46 3.81 -15.70 0.12
C VAL A 46 4.39 -15.67 -1.28
N SER A 47 3.56 -15.33 -2.25
CA SER A 47 4.04 -15.18 -3.64
C SER A 47 4.74 -13.83 -3.85
N PRO A 48 5.73 -13.76 -4.77
CA PRO A 48 6.41 -12.52 -5.14
C PRO A 48 5.42 -11.44 -5.60
N GLU A 49 4.36 -11.84 -6.29
CA GLU A 49 3.32 -10.94 -6.78
C GLU A 49 2.56 -10.27 -5.64
N TYR A 50 2.27 -11.02 -4.58
CA TYR A 50 1.60 -10.48 -3.40
C TYR A 50 2.45 -9.40 -2.71
N ILE A 51 3.74 -9.65 -2.54
CA ILE A 51 4.67 -8.68 -1.94
C ILE A 51 4.74 -7.41 -2.77
N LEU A 52 4.90 -7.54 -4.09
CA LEU A 52 4.96 -6.37 -4.98
C LEU A 52 3.64 -5.63 -5.08
N GLY A 53 2.51 -6.33 -5.06
CA GLY A 53 1.18 -5.73 -5.02
C GLY A 53 0.95 -4.92 -3.73
N THR A 54 1.34 -5.48 -2.59
CA THR A 54 1.27 -4.81 -1.29
C THR A 54 2.21 -3.61 -1.24
N ARG A 55 3.42 -3.75 -1.76
CA ARG A 55 4.39 -2.67 -1.86
C ARG A 55 3.89 -1.54 -2.76
N PHE A 56 3.33 -1.85 -3.92
CA PHE A 56 2.70 -0.87 -4.80
C PHE A 56 1.62 -0.06 -4.07
N ALA A 57 0.70 -0.74 -3.38
CA ALA A 57 -0.40 -0.08 -2.67
C ALA A 57 0.07 0.79 -1.50
N ARG A 58 1.23 0.49 -0.92
CA ARG A 58 1.84 1.26 0.17
C ARG A 58 2.61 2.49 -0.33
N GLU A 59 3.35 2.35 -1.43
CA GLU A 59 4.25 3.38 -1.94
C GLU A 59 3.57 4.36 -2.88
N VAL A 60 2.51 3.93 -3.55
CA VAL A 60 1.77 4.75 -4.53
C VAL A 60 0.28 4.61 -4.28
N ASN A 61 -0.46 5.71 -4.41
CA ASN A 61 -1.92 5.62 -4.37
C ASN A 61 -2.43 4.83 -5.59
N PRO A 62 -3.02 3.62 -5.41
CA PRO A 62 -3.51 2.81 -6.52
C PRO A 62 -4.83 3.33 -7.12
N THR A 63 -5.46 4.29 -6.48
CA THR A 63 -6.82 4.74 -6.79
C THR A 63 -6.82 6.16 -7.35
N ILE A 64 -7.58 6.38 -8.41
CA ILE A 64 -7.93 7.71 -8.91
C ILE A 64 -9.44 7.88 -8.94
N ASN A 65 -9.90 9.12 -8.79
CA ASN A 65 -11.32 9.45 -8.81
C ASN A 65 -11.71 10.19 -10.08
N PHE A 66 -13.02 10.14 -10.39
CA PHE A 66 -13.62 10.78 -11.57
C PHE A 66 -14.76 11.72 -11.17
N ALA A 67 -14.99 12.73 -11.99
CA ALA A 67 -16.18 13.57 -11.90
C ALA A 67 -17.45 12.74 -12.14
N PHE A 68 -18.59 13.31 -11.75
CA PHE A 68 -19.90 12.69 -12.00
C PHE A 68 -20.09 12.49 -13.50
N ASP A 69 -20.58 11.31 -13.85
CA ASP A 69 -20.87 10.90 -15.24
C ASP A 69 -19.73 11.13 -16.24
N SER A 70 -18.48 11.07 -15.77
CA SER A 70 -17.28 11.34 -16.56
C SER A 70 -16.26 10.21 -16.48
N ALA A 71 -15.53 10.03 -17.57
CA ALA A 71 -14.32 9.20 -17.65
C ALA A 71 -13.08 10.05 -18.02
N VAL A 72 -13.19 11.39 -17.95
CA VAL A 72 -12.08 12.31 -18.21
C VAL A 72 -11.15 12.32 -17.01
N LEU A 73 -9.85 12.22 -17.26
CA LEU A 73 -8.81 12.27 -16.23
C LEU A 73 -8.56 13.73 -15.82
N THR A 74 -8.80 14.04 -14.55
CA THR A 74 -8.44 15.34 -13.97
C THR A 74 -6.93 15.49 -13.87
N ALA A 75 -6.44 16.73 -13.68
CA ALA A 75 -5.01 16.99 -13.49
C ALA A 75 -4.44 16.22 -12.28
N GLU A 76 -5.22 16.09 -11.20
CA GLU A 76 -4.87 15.31 -10.00
C GLU A 76 -4.78 13.81 -10.32
N ALA A 77 -5.79 13.26 -11.01
CA ALA A 77 -5.75 11.86 -11.46
C ALA A 77 -4.54 11.58 -12.35
N GLN A 78 -4.21 12.49 -13.27
CA GLN A 78 -3.02 12.37 -14.12
C GLN A 78 -1.72 12.42 -13.29
N ALA A 79 -1.64 13.25 -12.25
CA ALA A 79 -0.49 13.32 -11.36
C ALA A 79 -0.29 11.97 -10.63
N THR A 80 -1.37 11.41 -10.07
CA THR A 80 -1.35 10.08 -9.43
C THR A 80 -0.94 8.99 -10.42
N LEU A 81 -1.48 8.98 -11.63
CA LEU A 81 -1.11 8.01 -12.66
C LEU A 81 0.34 8.14 -13.11
N ARG A 82 0.92 9.35 -13.12
CA ARG A 82 2.37 9.52 -13.37
C ARG A 82 3.21 8.88 -12.28
N GLN A 83 2.82 9.01 -11.00
CA GLN A 83 3.50 8.33 -9.88
C GLN A 83 3.39 6.81 -10.02
N GLN A 84 2.21 6.29 -10.32
CA GLN A 84 2.00 4.86 -10.58
C GLN A 84 2.87 4.37 -11.75
N ALA A 85 2.89 5.11 -12.86
CA ALA A 85 3.69 4.76 -14.04
C ALA A 85 5.19 4.77 -13.75
N ASN A 86 5.67 5.74 -12.95
CA ASN A 86 7.07 5.81 -12.53
C ASN A 86 7.45 4.58 -11.69
N TRP A 87 6.59 4.19 -10.78
CA TRP A 87 6.79 2.98 -9.99
C TRP A 87 6.77 1.72 -10.86
N ILE A 88 5.76 1.56 -11.71
CA ILE A 88 5.61 0.41 -12.61
C ILE A 88 6.83 0.26 -13.55
N ARG A 89 7.44 1.36 -14.00
CA ARG A 89 8.64 1.33 -14.87
C ARG A 89 9.86 0.72 -14.20
N GLN A 90 9.96 0.78 -12.88
CA GLN A 90 11.09 0.17 -12.15
C GLN A 90 11.06 -1.37 -12.23
N PHE A 91 9.90 -1.96 -12.56
CA PHE A 91 9.68 -3.40 -12.61
C PHE A 91 9.12 -3.80 -13.98
N PRO A 92 9.94 -3.92 -15.02
CA PRO A 92 9.49 -4.12 -16.40
C PRO A 92 8.71 -5.42 -16.61
N GLU A 93 8.92 -6.43 -15.80
CA GLU A 93 8.24 -7.73 -15.86
C GLU A 93 6.86 -7.75 -15.22
N LEU A 94 6.49 -6.73 -14.44
CA LEU A 94 5.20 -6.70 -13.77
C LEU A 94 4.03 -6.59 -14.72
N ARG A 95 2.97 -7.34 -14.41
CA ARG A 95 1.64 -7.20 -15.01
C ARG A 95 0.70 -6.50 -14.05
N PHE A 96 -0.26 -5.80 -14.60
CA PHE A 96 -1.25 -5.07 -13.83
C PHE A 96 -2.65 -5.22 -14.44
N ARG A 97 -3.65 -5.05 -13.60
CA ARG A 97 -5.07 -4.95 -13.97
C ARG A 97 -5.57 -3.55 -13.65
N VAL A 98 -6.57 -3.12 -14.39
CA VAL A 98 -7.26 -1.86 -14.12
C VAL A 98 -8.75 -2.13 -13.95
N TYR A 99 -9.29 -1.71 -12.81
CA TYR A 99 -10.69 -1.86 -12.47
C TYR A 99 -11.40 -0.51 -12.50
N GLY A 100 -12.58 -0.47 -13.13
CA GLY A 100 -13.41 0.73 -13.16
C GLY A 100 -14.69 0.55 -12.33
N TYR A 101 -15.00 1.57 -11.55
CA TYR A 101 -16.15 1.63 -10.66
C TYR A 101 -16.95 2.91 -10.87
N THR A 102 -18.23 2.86 -10.48
CA THR A 102 -19.13 4.01 -10.53
C THR A 102 -19.87 4.15 -9.20
N ASP A 103 -20.54 5.28 -9.01
CA ASP A 103 -21.52 5.41 -7.95
C ASP A 103 -22.83 4.67 -8.30
N ASN A 104 -23.83 4.75 -7.42
CA ASN A 104 -25.09 4.02 -7.56
C ASN A 104 -26.11 4.68 -8.49
N VAL A 105 -25.83 5.87 -9.04
CA VAL A 105 -26.76 6.60 -9.88
C VAL A 105 -26.83 5.99 -11.29
N GLY A 106 -28.03 5.77 -11.79
CA GLY A 106 -28.27 5.20 -13.13
C GLY A 106 -28.42 3.69 -13.16
N THR A 107 -28.57 3.13 -14.37
CA THR A 107 -28.77 1.68 -14.59
C THR A 107 -27.49 0.89 -14.38
N LYS A 108 -27.60 -0.42 -14.15
CA LYS A 108 -26.46 -1.31 -14.01
C LYS A 108 -25.64 -1.38 -15.30
N GLU A 109 -26.28 -1.45 -16.41
CA GLU A 109 -25.65 -1.54 -17.74
C GLU A 109 -24.90 -0.27 -18.08
N TYR A 110 -25.53 0.91 -17.90
CA TYR A 110 -24.88 2.19 -18.10
C TYR A 110 -23.62 2.31 -17.25
N ASN A 111 -23.71 1.99 -15.97
CA ASN A 111 -22.59 2.05 -15.03
C ASN A 111 -21.48 1.05 -15.38
N TYR A 112 -21.82 -0.13 -15.91
CA TYR A 112 -20.84 -1.07 -16.41
C TYR A 112 -20.00 -0.44 -17.53
N HIS A 113 -20.66 0.15 -18.53
CA HIS A 113 -19.97 0.81 -19.64
C HIS A 113 -19.20 2.06 -19.20
N LEU A 114 -19.71 2.84 -18.25
CA LEU A 114 -19.00 3.99 -17.69
C LEU A 114 -17.74 3.55 -16.93
N GLY A 115 -17.84 2.51 -16.10
CA GLY A 115 -16.69 1.92 -15.41
C GLY A 115 -15.63 1.41 -16.39
N LEU A 116 -16.07 0.78 -17.49
CA LEU A 116 -15.15 0.32 -18.54
C LEU A 116 -14.44 1.48 -19.24
N ARG A 117 -15.17 2.57 -19.58
CA ARG A 117 -14.56 3.80 -20.14
C ARG A 117 -13.52 4.41 -19.20
N ARG A 118 -13.78 4.44 -17.89
CA ARG A 118 -12.83 4.91 -16.87
C ARG A 118 -11.56 4.08 -16.83
N ALA A 119 -11.69 2.76 -16.77
CA ALA A 119 -10.55 1.85 -16.79
C ALA A 119 -9.73 1.98 -18.09
N ASN A 120 -10.39 2.10 -19.24
CA ASN A 120 -9.73 2.32 -20.52
C ASN A 120 -9.00 3.67 -20.60
N ALA A 121 -9.54 4.72 -19.97
CA ALA A 121 -8.88 6.03 -19.90
C ALA A 121 -7.54 5.94 -19.13
N VAL A 122 -7.49 5.17 -18.03
CA VAL A 122 -6.26 4.88 -17.29
C VAL A 122 -5.25 4.14 -18.16
N VAL A 123 -5.68 3.08 -18.86
CA VAL A 123 -4.80 2.28 -19.74
C VAL A 123 -4.25 3.13 -20.90
N ALA A 124 -5.10 3.97 -21.50
CA ALA A 124 -4.67 4.88 -22.56
C ALA A 124 -3.60 5.85 -22.05
N TYR A 125 -3.79 6.39 -20.85
CA TYR A 125 -2.82 7.31 -20.24
C TYR A 125 -1.50 6.59 -19.88
N PHE A 126 -1.55 5.39 -19.34
CA PHE A 126 -0.35 4.58 -19.12
C PHE A 126 0.42 4.32 -20.42
N SER A 127 -0.29 4.05 -21.51
CA SER A 127 0.34 3.88 -22.83
C SER A 127 1.04 5.16 -23.31
N GLN A 128 0.45 6.34 -23.07
CA GLN A 128 1.09 7.64 -23.34
C GLN A 128 2.35 7.85 -22.49
N LEU A 129 2.36 7.33 -21.27
CA LEU A 129 3.51 7.36 -20.36
C LEU A 129 4.56 6.27 -20.68
N GLY A 130 4.41 5.52 -21.75
CA GLY A 130 5.38 4.49 -22.20
C GLY A 130 5.22 3.13 -21.53
N ILE A 131 4.12 2.88 -20.81
CA ILE A 131 3.81 1.54 -20.29
C ILE A 131 3.20 0.69 -21.41
N SER A 132 3.89 -0.40 -21.80
CA SER A 132 3.39 -1.29 -22.85
C SER A 132 2.07 -1.94 -22.48
N ARG A 133 1.15 -2.02 -23.43
CA ARG A 133 -0.11 -2.75 -23.29
C ARG A 133 0.06 -4.26 -23.07
N SER A 134 1.20 -4.82 -23.45
CA SER A 134 1.52 -6.23 -23.19
C SER A 134 1.63 -6.54 -21.69
N ARG A 135 1.81 -5.50 -20.87
CA ARG A 135 1.85 -5.60 -19.39
C ARG A 135 0.47 -5.53 -18.75
N LEU A 136 -0.55 -5.17 -19.51
CA LEU A 136 -1.93 -5.15 -19.06
C LEU A 136 -2.50 -6.57 -19.14
N GLU A 137 -2.89 -7.13 -18.02
CA GLU A 137 -3.51 -8.47 -17.94
C GLU A 137 -5.01 -8.39 -18.18
N ALA A 138 -5.69 -7.41 -17.58
CA ALA A 138 -7.12 -7.23 -17.74
C ALA A 138 -7.58 -5.78 -17.51
N VAL A 139 -8.64 -5.42 -18.21
CA VAL A 139 -9.47 -4.24 -17.95
C VAL A 139 -10.84 -4.73 -17.54
N VAL A 140 -11.26 -4.41 -16.32
CA VAL A 140 -12.50 -4.93 -15.75
C VAL A 140 -13.38 -3.79 -15.26
N SER A 141 -14.65 -3.84 -15.56
CA SER A 141 -15.65 -2.94 -14.98
C SER A 141 -16.51 -3.68 -13.97
N TYR A 142 -16.59 -3.14 -12.79
CA TYR A 142 -17.57 -3.54 -11.79
C TYR A 142 -18.80 -2.61 -11.77
N GLY A 143 -18.75 -1.50 -12.54
CA GLY A 143 -19.82 -0.52 -12.52
C GLY A 143 -20.18 -0.14 -11.09
N LYS A 144 -21.47 -0.23 -10.74
CA LYS A 144 -21.99 0.08 -9.39
C LYS A 144 -22.10 -1.12 -8.45
N THR A 145 -21.61 -2.31 -8.85
CA THR A 145 -21.83 -3.55 -8.08
C THR A 145 -20.94 -3.70 -6.85
N ARG A 146 -19.84 -2.94 -6.78
CA ARG A 146 -18.88 -2.97 -5.66
C ARG A 146 -18.60 -1.56 -5.15
N PRO A 147 -19.58 -0.89 -4.54
CA PRO A 147 -19.38 0.43 -3.97
C PRO A 147 -18.42 0.35 -2.78
N LEU A 148 -17.54 1.35 -2.64
CA LEU A 148 -16.72 1.54 -1.44
C LEU A 148 -17.58 2.06 -0.29
N ILE A 149 -18.50 2.97 -0.62
CA ILE A 149 -19.49 3.52 0.30
C ILE A 149 -20.87 3.13 -0.22
N PRO A 150 -21.65 2.34 0.52
CA PRO A 150 -22.95 1.82 0.08
C PRO A 150 -24.08 2.86 0.28
N VAL A 151 -23.99 4.00 -0.44
CA VAL A 151 -25.03 5.04 -0.46
C VAL A 151 -25.82 4.99 -1.76
N PRO A 152 -27.10 5.32 -1.76
CA PRO A 152 -27.94 5.30 -2.98
C PRO A 152 -27.66 6.46 -3.94
N GLY A 153 -27.08 7.57 -3.45
CA GLY A 153 -26.82 8.78 -4.20
C GLY A 153 -25.44 8.85 -4.85
N PRO A 154 -25.09 10.00 -5.43
CA PRO A 154 -23.76 10.24 -5.98
C PRO A 154 -22.71 10.26 -4.86
N GLU A 155 -21.62 9.52 -5.05
CA GLU A 155 -20.51 9.44 -4.10
C GLU A 155 -19.17 9.42 -4.87
N ILE A 156 -18.33 10.42 -4.59
CA ILE A 156 -17.05 10.58 -5.30
C ILE A 156 -16.10 9.40 -5.07
N ARG A 157 -16.08 8.82 -3.86
CA ARG A 157 -15.22 7.68 -3.53
C ARG A 157 -15.59 6.41 -4.29
N ASN A 158 -16.84 6.30 -4.73
CA ASN A 158 -17.31 5.21 -5.58
C ASN A 158 -16.92 5.42 -7.05
N ARG A 159 -16.80 6.68 -7.50
CA ARG A 159 -16.40 7.04 -8.87
C ARG A 159 -14.88 6.95 -9.01
N ARG A 160 -14.35 5.74 -9.12
CA ARG A 160 -12.91 5.49 -9.09
C ARG A 160 -12.45 4.52 -10.18
N ALA A 161 -11.16 4.55 -10.49
CA ALA A 161 -10.45 3.43 -11.06
C ALA A 161 -9.31 3.00 -10.14
N VAL A 162 -9.04 1.71 -10.12
CA VAL A 162 -8.01 1.10 -9.26
C VAL A 162 -7.05 0.33 -10.15
N THR A 163 -5.76 0.58 -9.97
CA THR A 163 -4.67 -0.19 -10.59
C THR A 163 -4.18 -1.23 -9.59
N GLU A 164 -4.11 -2.48 -9.99
CA GLU A 164 -3.63 -3.59 -9.19
C GLU A 164 -2.45 -4.27 -9.89
N VAL A 165 -1.38 -4.50 -9.16
CA VAL A 165 -0.25 -5.30 -9.60
C VAL A 165 -0.55 -6.76 -9.31
N VAL A 166 -0.48 -7.65 -10.32
CA VAL A 166 -1.04 -9.01 -10.22
C VAL A 166 -0.10 -10.12 -10.66
N GLY A 167 1.10 -9.84 -11.13
CA GLY A 167 1.99 -10.91 -11.54
C GLY A 167 3.16 -10.48 -12.43
N TRP A 168 3.84 -11.49 -12.97
CA TRP A 168 4.98 -11.36 -13.86
C TRP A 168 4.60 -11.68 -15.32
N ALA A 169 5.28 -11.05 -16.25
CA ALA A 169 5.02 -11.24 -17.68
C ALA A 169 5.29 -12.66 -18.20
N SER A 170 6.07 -13.45 -17.50
CA SER A 170 6.35 -14.86 -17.85
C SER A 170 5.56 -15.75 -16.89
N GLY A 171 4.54 -16.40 -17.35
CA GLY A 171 3.58 -17.22 -16.58
C GLY A 171 4.14 -18.47 -15.87
N LYS A 172 5.40 -18.44 -15.45
CA LYS A 172 6.01 -19.33 -14.47
C LYS A 172 6.64 -18.46 -13.39
N PRO A 173 6.42 -18.74 -12.10
CA PRO A 173 7.29 -18.21 -11.10
C PRO A 173 8.70 -18.67 -11.47
N ALA A 174 9.49 -17.77 -12.04
CA ALA A 174 10.88 -18.06 -12.30
C ALA A 174 11.51 -18.37 -10.94
N PRO A 175 12.21 -19.51 -10.79
CA PRO A 175 13.02 -19.68 -9.63
C PRO A 175 13.89 -18.42 -9.51
N LEU A 176 14.09 -17.93 -8.31
CA LEU A 176 14.85 -16.76 -7.91
C LEU A 176 16.13 -16.53 -8.75
N ASN A 177 15.96 -16.31 -10.04
CA ASN A 177 17.05 -15.96 -10.93
C ASN A 177 17.24 -14.45 -10.83
N GLY A 178 18.46 -14.04 -10.61
CA GLY A 178 19.08 -12.72 -10.51
C GLY A 178 18.22 -11.45 -10.50
N LYS A 179 17.11 -11.40 -11.24
CA LYS A 179 16.24 -10.21 -11.34
C LYS A 179 15.42 -9.92 -10.09
N TYR A 180 14.92 -10.96 -9.43
CA TYR A 180 14.25 -10.77 -8.15
C TYR A 180 15.26 -10.46 -7.04
N ALA A 181 16.40 -11.14 -7.07
CA ALA A 181 17.51 -10.83 -6.17
C ALA A 181 18.02 -9.38 -6.38
N GLU A 182 17.98 -8.86 -7.60
CA GLU A 182 18.33 -7.47 -7.92
C GLU A 182 17.31 -6.47 -7.33
N VAL A 183 16.02 -6.81 -7.33
CA VAL A 183 14.97 -6.00 -6.69
C VAL A 183 15.16 -5.99 -5.17
N ILE A 184 15.37 -7.16 -4.55
CA ILE A 184 15.61 -7.28 -3.10
C ILE A 184 16.92 -6.59 -2.72
N PHE A 185 17.98 -6.72 -3.52
CA PHE A 185 19.26 -6.06 -3.27
C PHE A 185 19.12 -4.53 -3.33
N ARG A 186 18.39 -4.02 -4.31
CA ARG A 186 18.09 -2.58 -4.42
C ARG A 186 17.33 -2.07 -3.21
N GLU A 187 16.33 -2.83 -2.75
CA GLU A 187 15.56 -2.50 -1.55
C GLU A 187 16.43 -2.53 -0.28
N TYR A 188 17.34 -3.49 -0.20
CA TYR A 188 18.31 -3.58 0.90
C TYR A 188 19.24 -2.37 0.93
N VAL A 189 19.79 -1.95 -0.21
CA VAL A 189 20.62 -0.76 -0.34
C VAL A 189 19.82 0.50 0.01
N ASP A 190 18.63 0.69 -0.57
CA ASP A 190 17.75 1.82 -0.26
C ASP A 190 17.37 1.89 1.22
N SER A 191 17.18 0.75 1.88
CA SER A 191 16.87 0.72 3.31
C SER A 191 18.06 1.13 4.18
N GLY A 192 19.28 0.86 3.73
CA GLY A 192 20.51 1.27 4.39
C GLY A 192 20.86 2.75 4.21
N GLU A 193 20.40 3.36 3.11
CA GLU A 193 20.65 4.78 2.80
C GLU A 193 19.61 5.73 3.40
N ARG A 194 18.48 5.23 3.88
CA ARG A 194 17.48 6.09 4.53
C ARG A 194 18.09 6.68 5.81
N PRO A 195 18.03 8.01 5.99
CA PRO A 195 18.44 8.61 7.26
C PRO A 195 17.55 8.03 8.36
N HIS A 196 18.14 7.24 9.22
CA HIS A 196 17.46 6.77 10.42
C HIS A 196 17.22 7.97 11.32
N PRO A 197 15.99 8.30 11.72
CA PRO A 197 15.75 9.34 12.72
C PRO A 197 16.11 8.82 14.11
N LEU A 198 17.36 8.37 14.29
CA LEU A 198 17.91 7.97 15.57
C LEU A 198 18.91 9.04 16.02
N THR A 199 18.44 10.26 16.16
CA THR A 199 18.98 11.18 17.15
C THR A 199 17.98 11.30 18.28
N VAL A 200 17.78 10.24 19.01
CA VAL A 200 17.50 10.41 20.43
C VAL A 200 18.83 10.81 21.02
N ASP A 201 19.03 12.09 21.19
CA ASP A 201 20.06 12.62 22.10
C ASP A 201 19.75 12.03 23.48
N ILE A 202 20.35 10.90 23.79
CA ILE A 202 20.45 10.44 25.16
C ILE A 202 21.44 11.41 25.80
N ASN A 203 20.94 12.54 26.22
CA ASN A 203 21.64 13.44 27.15
C ASN A 203 21.68 12.68 28.48
N THR A 204 22.60 11.76 28.60
CA THR A 204 23.07 11.28 29.90
C THR A 204 23.85 12.42 30.51
N GLN A 205 23.12 13.38 31.06
CA GLN A 205 23.66 14.30 32.03
C GLN A 205 23.96 13.48 33.29
N VAL A 206 25.15 12.89 33.30
CA VAL A 206 25.78 12.44 34.53
C VAL A 206 26.18 13.73 35.22
N ASP A 207 25.44 14.12 36.22
CA ASP A 207 25.74 15.25 37.10
C ASP A 207 26.95 14.84 37.96
N PRO A 208 28.14 15.44 37.83
CA PRO A 208 29.33 15.06 38.58
C PRO A 208 29.44 15.77 39.94
N ALA A 209 28.35 16.21 40.52
CA ALA A 209 28.32 16.84 41.84
C ALA A 209 27.57 15.96 42.83
N GLY A 210 28.20 14.86 43.22
CA GLY A 210 27.93 14.25 44.50
C GLY A 210 28.65 15.02 45.59
N ASN A 211 27.89 15.72 46.45
CA ASN A 211 28.31 16.09 47.78
C ASN A 211 27.17 15.85 48.73
#